data_474ce4dd6edd20ea25b0666f381f9699
#
_entry.id   474ce4dd6edd20ea25b0666f381f9699
#
_cell.length_a   1.000
_cell.length_b   1.000
_cell.length_c   1.000
_cell.angle_alpha   90.00
_cell.angle_beta   90.00
_cell.angle_gamma   90.00
#
_symmetry.space_group_name_H-M   'P 1'
#
loop_
_entity.id
_entity.type
_entity.pdbx_description
1 polymer ?
#
loop_
_entity_poly.entity_id
_entity_poly.type
_entity_poly.pdbx_seq_one_letter_code
_entity_poly.pdbx_strand_id
1 'polypeptide(L)'
;MYKRQLVRQASCDVVIVDEGTEAPINCILAAVNTQAKDEGHQALNDRILERGKFLAEYFGADYHVVNAYTDSENFPDRQRISRMSGLPRENIHRDMGKPEDVIALTAEKVGADMVILGISPRTGLSAKFASHTTEKVMEKITVDVVALN
;
A
#
# COMPACT_ATOMS: atom_id res chain seq x y z
N MET A 1 -1.40 -12.82 -15.15
CA MET A 1 -2.78 -12.73 -15.67
C MET A 1 -3.84 -13.11 -14.62
N TYR A 2 -3.68 -14.20 -13.91
CA TYR A 2 -4.58 -14.63 -12.84
C TYR A 2 -4.53 -13.75 -11.58
N LYS A 3 -3.41 -13.11 -11.28
CA LYS A 3 -3.21 -12.22 -10.13
C LYS A 3 -4.24 -11.09 -10.05
N ARG A 4 -4.54 -10.46 -11.19
CA ARG A 4 -5.53 -9.37 -11.27
C ARG A 4 -6.94 -9.82 -10.94
N GLN A 5 -7.34 -10.97 -11.45
CA GLN A 5 -8.67 -11.53 -11.21
C GLN A 5 -8.85 -11.92 -9.75
N LEU A 6 -7.82 -12.51 -9.14
CA LEU A 6 -7.83 -12.84 -7.72
C LEU A 6 -8.06 -11.59 -6.85
N VAL A 7 -7.34 -10.52 -7.12
CA VAL A 7 -7.46 -9.27 -6.37
C VAL A 7 -8.84 -8.64 -6.58
N ARG A 8 -9.37 -8.68 -7.80
CA ARG A 8 -10.69 -8.12 -8.11
C ARG A 8 -11.84 -8.87 -7.44
N GLN A 9 -11.76 -10.16 -7.36
CA GLN A 9 -12.86 -11.04 -6.93
C GLN A 9 -12.74 -11.47 -5.48
N ALA A 10 -11.56 -11.28 -4.86
CA ALA A 10 -11.35 -11.73 -3.50
C ALA A 10 -12.22 -10.94 -2.51
N SER A 11 -12.90 -11.66 -1.65
CA SER A 11 -13.60 -11.11 -0.49
C SER A 11 -12.75 -11.18 0.79
N CYS A 12 -11.51 -11.60 0.67
CA CYS A 12 -10.53 -11.76 1.75
C CYS A 12 -9.20 -11.10 1.37
N ASP A 13 -8.30 -11.03 2.31
CA ASP A 13 -6.94 -10.56 2.05
C ASP A 13 -6.20 -11.57 1.16
N VAL A 14 -5.36 -11.07 0.27
CA VAL A 14 -4.62 -11.88 -0.70
C VAL A 14 -3.13 -11.60 -0.54
N VAL A 15 -2.33 -12.65 -0.47
CA VAL A 15 -0.87 -12.56 -0.51
C VAL A 15 -0.39 -13.14 -1.84
N ILE A 16 0.36 -12.34 -2.59
CA ILE A 16 0.96 -12.76 -3.85
C ILE A 16 2.47 -12.79 -3.66
N VAL A 17 3.03 -13.98 -3.76
CA VAL A 17 4.47 -14.22 -3.64
C VAL A 17 5.08 -14.24 -5.03
N ASP A 18 6.18 -13.51 -5.22
CA ASP A 18 6.92 -13.53 -6.47
C ASP A 18 7.81 -14.77 -6.54
N GLU A 19 7.65 -15.56 -7.63
CA GLU A 19 8.34 -16.84 -7.86
C GLU A 19 9.82 -16.65 -8.17
N GLY A 20 10.58 -16.06 -7.51
CA GLY A 20 12.01 -15.86 -7.83
C GLY A 20 12.77 -15.31 -6.65
N THR A 21 12.05 -14.94 -5.62
CA THR A 21 12.66 -14.36 -4.44
C THR A 21 12.59 -15.33 -3.26
N GLU A 22 13.59 -16.18 -3.13
CA GLU A 22 13.89 -16.85 -1.86
C GLU A 22 14.61 -15.88 -0.91
N ALA A 23 14.62 -14.59 -1.24
CA ALA A 23 15.27 -13.57 -0.44
C ALA A 23 14.49 -13.29 0.85
N PRO A 24 15.17 -13.05 1.98
CA PRO A 24 14.49 -12.68 3.22
C PRO A 24 13.78 -11.34 3.07
N ILE A 25 12.70 -11.16 3.80
CA ILE A 25 11.97 -9.88 3.85
C ILE A 25 12.70 -8.94 4.83
N ASN A 26 13.41 -7.97 4.29
CA ASN A 26 14.19 -7.00 5.07
C ASN A 26 13.59 -5.61 5.08
N CYS A 27 12.67 -5.31 4.16
CA CYS A 27 12.03 -4.01 4.07
C CYS A 27 10.58 -4.15 3.58
N ILE A 28 9.66 -3.53 4.29
CA ILE A 28 8.23 -3.54 3.99
C ILE A 28 7.76 -2.11 3.73
N LEU A 29 7.02 -1.92 2.65
CA LEU A 29 6.38 -0.65 2.30
C LEU A 29 4.86 -0.80 2.35
N ALA A 30 4.20 0.00 3.18
CA ALA A 30 2.74 0.07 3.24
C ALA A 30 2.25 1.32 2.52
N ALA A 31 1.28 1.17 1.62
CA ALA A 31 0.69 2.29 0.87
C ALA A 31 -0.68 2.64 1.44
N VAL A 32 -0.83 3.90 1.84
CA VAL A 32 -2.08 4.43 2.41
C VAL A 32 -2.58 5.63 1.62
N ASN A 33 -3.85 5.95 1.78
CA ASN A 33 -4.48 7.15 1.26
C ASN A 33 -5.21 7.87 2.40
N THR A 34 -4.47 8.68 3.15
CA THR A 34 -5.01 9.39 4.32
C THR A 34 -5.87 10.58 3.97
N GLN A 35 -5.92 11.01 2.70
CA GLN A 35 -6.80 12.06 2.22
C GLN A 35 -8.24 11.58 2.00
N ALA A 36 -8.46 10.28 1.86
CA ALA A 36 -9.79 9.71 1.76
C ALA A 36 -10.61 10.01 3.02
N LYS A 37 -11.83 10.54 2.82
CA LYS A 37 -12.67 11.02 3.91
C LYS A 37 -13.70 9.99 4.38
N ASP A 38 -13.98 8.99 3.57
CA ASP A 38 -14.96 7.97 3.90
C ASP A 38 -14.42 6.96 4.94
N GLU A 39 -15.32 6.46 5.77
CA GLU A 39 -14.98 5.53 6.86
C GLU A 39 -14.35 4.23 6.37
N GLY A 40 -14.79 3.74 5.21
CA GLY A 40 -14.26 2.51 4.63
C GLY A 40 -12.79 2.61 4.29
N HIS A 41 -12.36 3.71 3.66
CA HIS A 41 -10.95 3.95 3.36
C HIS A 41 -10.12 4.23 4.62
N GLN A 42 -10.69 4.92 5.60
CA GLN A 42 -10.00 5.16 6.87
C GLN A 42 -9.76 3.86 7.62
N ALA A 43 -10.77 2.99 7.70
CA ALA A 43 -10.63 1.67 8.32
C ALA A 43 -9.61 0.80 7.57
N LEU A 44 -9.60 0.87 6.25
CA LEU A 44 -8.63 0.15 5.42
C LEU A 44 -7.21 0.66 5.66
N ASN A 45 -7.00 1.97 5.75
CA ASN A 45 -5.70 2.55 6.09
C ASN A 45 -5.18 2.04 7.44
N ASP A 46 -6.04 2.00 8.45
CA ASP A 46 -5.68 1.48 9.78
C ASP A 46 -5.25 0.02 9.70
N ARG A 47 -5.99 -0.79 8.95
CA ARG A 47 -5.64 -2.21 8.76
C ARG A 47 -4.32 -2.39 8.01
N ILE A 48 -4.06 -1.57 7.00
CA ILE A 48 -2.80 -1.59 6.24
C ILE A 48 -1.63 -1.28 7.19
N LEU A 49 -1.75 -0.23 7.98
CA LEU A 49 -0.69 0.18 8.90
C LEU A 49 -0.45 -0.85 10.00
N GLU A 50 -1.49 -1.43 10.56
CA GLU A 50 -1.38 -2.50 11.56
C GLU A 50 -0.73 -3.75 10.99
N ARG A 51 -1.13 -4.15 9.79
CA ARG A 51 -0.56 -5.33 9.12
C ARG A 51 0.92 -5.09 8.79
N GLY A 52 1.27 -3.91 8.32
CA GLY A 52 2.64 -3.54 8.04
C GLY A 52 3.53 -3.61 9.29
N LYS A 53 3.05 -3.08 10.39
CA LYS A 53 3.74 -3.13 11.68
C LYS A 53 3.94 -4.57 12.15
N PHE A 54 2.88 -5.37 12.10
CA PHE A 54 2.93 -6.78 12.51
C PHE A 54 3.95 -7.56 11.67
N LEU A 55 3.90 -7.41 10.35
CA LEU A 55 4.81 -8.15 9.46
C LEU A 55 6.25 -7.66 9.59
N ALA A 56 6.47 -6.36 9.78
CA ALA A 56 7.81 -5.82 10.00
C ALA A 56 8.41 -6.36 11.30
N GLU A 57 7.65 -6.44 12.37
CA GLU A 57 8.10 -7.04 13.62
C GLU A 57 8.36 -8.54 13.47
N TYR A 58 7.47 -9.25 12.78
CA TYR A 58 7.60 -10.68 12.55
C TYR A 58 8.87 -11.04 11.77
N PHE A 59 9.17 -10.30 10.71
CA PHE A 59 10.36 -10.54 9.89
C PHE A 59 11.63 -9.83 10.38
N GLY A 60 11.51 -8.95 11.36
CA GLY A 60 12.63 -8.07 11.75
C GLY A 60 13.01 -7.11 10.64
N ALA A 61 12.03 -6.63 9.87
CA ALA A 61 12.23 -5.82 8.68
C ALA A 61 12.09 -4.32 8.99
N ASP A 62 12.76 -3.50 8.17
CA ASP A 62 12.51 -2.07 8.16
C ASP A 62 11.10 -1.80 7.64
N TYR A 63 10.44 -0.78 8.21
CA TYR A 63 9.07 -0.44 7.85
C TYR A 63 8.98 0.99 7.34
N HIS A 64 8.39 1.14 6.15
CA HIS A 64 8.15 2.42 5.50
C HIS A 64 6.69 2.54 5.10
N VAL A 65 6.22 3.78 5.03
CA VAL A 65 4.86 4.11 4.57
C VAL A 65 4.96 5.11 3.42
N VAL A 66 4.15 4.93 2.39
CA VAL A 66 4.02 5.87 1.28
C VAL A 66 2.57 6.32 1.17
N ASN A 67 2.37 7.62 0.94
CA ASN A 67 1.08 8.21 0.63
C ASN A 67 1.23 9.11 -0.60
N ALA A 68 0.74 8.63 -1.74
CA ALA A 68 0.71 9.40 -2.97
C ALA A 68 -0.41 10.44 -2.92
N TYR A 69 -0.21 11.56 -3.57
CA TYR A 69 -1.24 12.58 -3.75
C TYR A 69 -1.16 13.15 -5.17
N THR A 70 -2.31 13.54 -5.73
CA THR A 70 -2.39 14.05 -7.10
C THR A 70 -2.63 15.56 -7.17
N ASP A 71 -2.95 16.17 -6.04
CA ASP A 71 -3.34 17.57 -5.93
C ASP A 71 -2.66 18.21 -4.73
N SER A 72 -2.01 19.34 -4.98
CA SER A 72 -1.31 20.09 -3.93
C SER A 72 -2.23 20.62 -2.83
N GLU A 73 -3.53 20.76 -3.09
CA GLU A 73 -4.51 21.15 -2.08
C GLU A 73 -4.83 20.02 -1.10
N ASN A 74 -4.61 18.78 -1.49
CA ASN A 74 -4.85 17.57 -0.68
C ASN A 74 -3.54 16.94 -0.21
N PHE A 75 -2.65 17.77 0.31
CA PHE A 75 -1.35 17.33 0.78
C PHE A 75 -1.46 16.45 2.03
N PRO A 76 -0.90 15.22 2.03
CA PRO A 76 -0.97 14.34 3.20
C PRO A 76 -0.22 14.92 4.40
N ASP A 77 -0.84 14.87 5.57
CA ASP A 77 -0.20 15.32 6.82
C ASP A 77 0.76 14.25 7.35
N ARG A 78 2.05 14.55 7.28
CA ARG A 78 3.12 13.65 7.76
C ARG A 78 3.02 13.37 9.26
N GLN A 79 2.65 14.36 10.07
CA GLN A 79 2.50 14.15 11.50
C GLN A 79 1.36 13.18 11.81
N ARG A 80 0.26 13.30 11.09
CA ARG A 80 -0.86 12.37 11.22
C ARG A 80 -0.43 10.96 10.88
N ILE A 81 0.26 10.78 9.76
CA ILE A 81 0.77 9.45 9.35
C ILE A 81 1.75 8.90 10.39
N SER A 82 2.63 9.75 10.93
CA SER A 82 3.57 9.36 11.99
C SER A 82 2.84 8.88 13.24
N ARG A 83 1.79 9.57 13.67
CA ARG A 83 0.97 9.16 14.83
C ARG A 83 0.24 7.85 14.57
N MET A 84 -0.30 7.67 13.37
CA MET A 84 -1.04 6.46 12.99
C MET A 84 -0.12 5.24 12.88
N SER A 85 1.07 5.41 12.33
CA SER A 85 2.00 4.32 12.04
C SER A 85 3.02 4.05 13.14
N GLY A 86 3.28 5.03 13.99
CA GLY A 86 4.38 4.96 14.96
C GLY A 86 5.76 5.13 14.34
N LEU A 87 5.84 5.53 13.06
CA LEU A 87 7.10 5.62 12.34
C LEU A 87 7.74 7.02 12.45
N PRO A 88 9.08 7.10 12.42
CA PRO A 88 9.77 8.37 12.34
C PRO A 88 9.57 9.01 10.96
N ARG A 89 9.85 10.29 10.88
CA ARG A 89 9.63 11.12 9.70
C ARG A 89 10.33 10.59 8.44
N GLU A 90 11.52 10.08 8.58
CA GLU A 90 12.34 9.55 7.49
C GLU A 90 11.77 8.28 6.85
N ASN A 91 10.88 7.58 7.54
CA ASN A 91 10.22 6.38 7.04
C ASN A 91 8.87 6.66 6.40
N ILE A 92 8.46 7.93 6.33
CA ILE A 92 7.20 8.36 5.75
C ILE A 92 7.45 9.11 4.45
N HIS A 93 6.98 8.57 3.36
CA HIS A 93 7.16 9.09 2.01
C HIS A 93 5.86 9.69 1.48
N ARG A 94 5.94 10.88 0.92
CA ARG A 94 4.80 11.60 0.33
C ARG A 94 5.28 12.22 -0.98
N ASP A 95 4.73 11.75 -2.08
CA ASP A 95 5.09 12.27 -3.39
C ASP A 95 3.86 12.52 -4.24
N MET A 96 3.95 13.54 -5.09
CA MET A 96 2.89 13.88 -6.02
C MET A 96 3.02 13.04 -7.29
N GLY A 97 1.92 12.45 -7.73
CA GLY A 97 1.87 11.66 -8.94
C GLY A 97 0.75 10.63 -8.88
N LYS A 98 0.66 9.83 -9.91
CA LYS A 98 -0.27 8.70 -9.94
C LYS A 98 0.13 7.70 -8.84
N PRO A 99 -0.82 7.19 -8.06
CA PRO A 99 -0.49 6.27 -6.96
C PRO A 99 0.38 5.09 -7.39
N GLU A 100 0.07 4.46 -8.52
CA GLU A 100 0.84 3.33 -9.04
C GLU A 100 2.31 3.67 -9.32
N ASP A 101 2.57 4.86 -9.82
CA ASP A 101 3.94 5.32 -10.12
C ASP A 101 4.68 5.67 -8.83
N VAL A 102 4.05 6.40 -7.94
CA VAL A 102 4.65 6.81 -6.67
C VAL A 102 4.99 5.60 -5.80
N ILE A 103 4.08 4.63 -5.70
CA ILE A 103 4.29 3.41 -4.92
C ILE A 103 5.45 2.60 -5.50
N ALA A 104 5.48 2.41 -6.82
CA ALA A 104 6.54 1.64 -7.48
C ALA A 104 7.91 2.31 -7.32
N LEU A 105 7.99 3.61 -7.51
CA LEU A 105 9.24 4.37 -7.33
C LEU A 105 9.72 4.37 -5.88
N THR A 106 8.80 4.49 -4.93
CA THR A 106 9.14 4.46 -3.51
C THR A 106 9.62 3.06 -3.10
N ALA A 107 8.95 2.01 -3.57
CA ALA A 107 9.38 0.63 -3.33
C ALA A 107 10.80 0.38 -3.82
N GLU A 108 11.14 0.86 -5.00
CA GLU A 108 12.49 0.79 -5.54
C GLU A 108 13.49 1.59 -4.70
N LYS A 109 13.13 2.82 -4.35
CA LYS A 109 13.97 3.73 -3.57
C LYS A 109 14.36 3.19 -2.20
N VAL A 110 13.42 2.56 -1.49
CA VAL A 110 13.67 2.01 -0.15
C VAL A 110 14.15 0.56 -0.20
N GLY A 111 14.15 -0.07 -1.35
CA GLY A 111 14.49 -1.48 -1.49
C GLY A 111 13.48 -2.41 -0.85
N ALA A 112 12.19 -2.12 -1.03
CA ALA A 112 11.11 -2.91 -0.43
C ALA A 112 11.10 -4.33 -1.00
N ASP A 113 11.01 -5.30 -0.11
CA ASP A 113 10.85 -6.72 -0.45
C ASP A 113 9.39 -7.15 -0.43
N MET A 114 8.54 -6.36 0.21
CA MET A 114 7.11 -6.59 0.30
C MET A 114 6.38 -5.25 0.27
N VAL A 115 5.27 -5.19 -0.46
CA VAL A 115 4.39 -4.02 -0.51
C VAL A 115 3.00 -4.41 -0.02
N ILE A 116 2.44 -3.61 0.89
CA ILE A 116 1.10 -3.81 1.42
C ILE A 116 0.18 -2.75 0.82
N LEU A 117 -0.89 -3.21 0.21
CA LEU A 117 -1.87 -2.37 -0.48
C LEU A 117 -3.28 -2.67 0.03
N GLY A 118 -4.17 -1.69 -0.10
CA GLY A 118 -5.59 -1.90 0.13
C GLY A 118 -6.34 -2.10 -1.17
N ILE A 119 -7.29 -3.02 -1.16
CA ILE A 119 -8.28 -3.16 -2.22
C ILE A 119 -9.41 -2.20 -1.88
N SER A 120 -9.62 -1.16 -2.70
CA SER A 120 -10.65 -0.16 -2.43
C SER A 120 -12.03 -0.80 -2.36
N PRO A 121 -12.85 -0.48 -1.33
CA PRO A 121 -14.20 -1.00 -1.23
C PRO A 121 -15.00 -0.61 -2.47
N ARG A 122 -15.62 -1.59 -3.12
CA ARG A 122 -16.46 -1.38 -4.29
C ARG A 122 -17.90 -1.32 -3.85
N THR A 123 -18.43 -0.13 -3.67
CA THR A 123 -19.83 0.09 -3.32
C THR A 123 -20.52 1.02 -4.32
N GLY A 124 -21.57 0.53 -4.99
CA GLY A 124 -22.45 1.33 -5.84
C GLY A 124 -21.78 1.92 -7.09
N LEU A 125 -22.07 3.18 -7.37
CA LEU A 125 -21.55 3.91 -8.54
C LEU A 125 -20.02 4.03 -8.54
N SER A 126 -19.41 4.00 -7.37
CA SER A 126 -17.94 4.05 -7.25
C SER A 126 -17.26 2.79 -7.79
N ALA A 127 -17.98 1.68 -7.91
CA ALA A 127 -17.44 0.45 -8.49
C ALA A 127 -17.05 0.61 -9.97
N LYS A 128 -17.70 1.51 -10.71
CA LYS A 128 -17.36 1.83 -12.10
C LYS A 128 -16.11 2.71 -12.22
N PHE A 129 -15.80 3.45 -11.19
CA PHE A 129 -14.69 4.40 -11.13
C PHE A 129 -13.62 4.01 -10.11
N ALA A 130 -13.75 2.81 -9.51
CA ALA A 130 -12.74 2.30 -8.60
C ALA A 130 -11.39 2.26 -9.32
N SER A 131 -10.44 3.00 -8.80
CA SER A 131 -9.09 2.98 -9.34
C SER A 131 -8.54 1.57 -9.17
N HIS A 132 -8.09 0.97 -10.25
CA HIS A 132 -7.40 -0.32 -10.21
C HIS A 132 -5.94 -0.13 -9.78
N THR A 133 -5.71 0.72 -8.77
CA THR A 133 -4.37 1.08 -8.30
C THR A 133 -3.57 -0.15 -7.92
N THR A 134 -4.18 -1.07 -7.15
CA THR A 134 -3.51 -2.31 -6.74
C THR A 134 -3.05 -3.12 -7.93
N GLU A 135 -3.91 -3.28 -8.95
CA GLU A 135 -3.57 -4.02 -10.16
C GLU A 135 -2.46 -3.35 -10.95
N LYS A 136 -2.50 -2.02 -11.07
CA LYS A 136 -1.48 -1.24 -11.77
C LYS A 136 -0.14 -1.28 -11.04
N VAL A 137 -0.15 -1.25 -9.70
CA VAL A 137 1.07 -1.43 -8.91
C VAL A 137 1.67 -2.80 -9.16
N MET A 138 0.85 -3.85 -9.16
CA MET A 138 1.30 -5.23 -9.39
C MET A 138 1.95 -5.41 -10.76
N GLU A 139 1.60 -4.60 -11.75
CA GLU A 139 2.27 -4.60 -13.05
C GLU A 139 3.67 -3.99 -13.03
N LYS A 140 3.91 -3.08 -12.09
CA LYS A 140 5.14 -2.28 -12.04
C LYS A 140 6.18 -2.80 -11.05
N ILE A 141 5.78 -3.67 -10.12
CA ILE A 141 6.68 -4.21 -9.09
C ILE A 141 6.83 -5.73 -9.22
N THR A 142 8.00 -6.24 -8.81
CA THR A 142 8.33 -7.67 -8.86
C THR A 142 8.60 -8.24 -7.46
N VAL A 143 8.03 -7.64 -6.43
CA VAL A 143 8.16 -8.08 -5.04
C VAL A 143 6.85 -8.66 -4.53
N ASP A 144 6.89 -9.27 -3.35
CA ASP A 144 5.70 -9.82 -2.73
C ASP A 144 4.67 -8.72 -2.44
N VAL A 145 3.39 -9.02 -2.65
CA VAL A 145 2.29 -8.09 -2.43
C VAL A 145 1.29 -8.69 -1.46
N VAL A 146 0.92 -7.92 -0.45
CA VAL A 146 -0.19 -8.21 0.46
C VAL A 146 -1.30 -7.22 0.14
N ALA A 147 -2.41 -7.71 -0.38
CA ALA A 147 -3.57 -6.91 -0.72
C ALA A 147 -4.68 -7.13 0.31
N LEU A 148 -4.99 -6.10 1.09
CA LEU A 148 -6.00 -6.15 2.15
C LEU A 148 -7.35 -5.67 1.64
N ASN A 149 -8.38 -6.41 2.01
CA ASN A 149 -9.75 -6.11 1.62
C ASN A 149 -10.53 -5.37 2.73
#